data_e24cf6da344574b61ddefa68aef993ed
#
_entry.id   e24cf6da344574b61ddefa68aef993ed
#
_cell.length_a   1.000
_cell.length_b   1.000
_cell.length_c   1.000
_cell.angle_alpha   90.00
_cell.angle_beta   90.00
_cell.angle_gamma   90.00
#
_symmetry.space_group_name_H-M   'P 1'
#
loop_
_entity.id
_entity.type
_entity.pdbx_description
1 polymer ?
#
loop_
_entity_poly.entity_id
_entity_poly.type
_entity_poly.pdbx_seq_one_letter_code
_entity_poly.pdbx_strand_id
1 'polypeptide(L)'
;MATLVVGYDGSDGSKAALRTAVSTAKAFGDRIVVAFGAGVYPIGEDADHQRLVRDMGQSWAEEALAAIRAEGFTECEAAIVDLRPAEALLRIAEERDARMIVVGTQGEHPLKGAVLGSVPHKLLHVSQIPVLVVPG
;
A
#
# COMPACT_ATOMS: atom_id res chain seq x y z
N MET A 1 7.62 14.66 -12.31
CA MET A 1 7.65 13.96 -11.00
C MET A 1 6.92 12.64 -11.15
N ALA A 2 7.64 11.55 -10.94
CA ALA A 2 7.03 10.23 -11.00
C ALA A 2 6.33 9.91 -9.68
N THR A 3 5.70 8.76 -9.61
CA THR A 3 4.91 8.32 -8.44
C THR A 3 5.46 7.02 -7.89
N LEU A 4 5.59 6.93 -6.57
CA LEU A 4 5.77 5.67 -5.86
C LEU A 4 4.45 5.32 -5.20
N VAL A 5 4.01 4.09 -5.36
CA VAL A 5 2.79 3.61 -4.70
C VAL A 5 3.21 2.72 -3.55
N VAL A 6 2.71 2.99 -2.35
CA VAL A 6 3.03 2.18 -1.17
C VAL A 6 1.76 1.61 -0.57
N GLY A 7 1.80 0.32 -0.22
CA GLY A 7 0.71 -0.35 0.48
C GLY A 7 0.88 -0.19 1.98
N TYR A 8 -0.20 0.18 2.67
CA TYR A 8 -0.16 0.42 4.10
C TYR A 8 -1.40 -0.14 4.79
N ASP A 9 -1.18 -0.99 5.78
CA ASP A 9 -2.25 -1.60 6.58
C ASP A 9 -2.00 -1.48 8.09
N GLY A 10 -1.05 -0.62 8.49
CA GLY A 10 -0.72 -0.41 9.89
C GLY A 10 0.21 -1.46 10.50
N SER A 11 0.56 -2.50 9.75
CA SER A 11 1.50 -3.52 10.23
C SER A 11 2.92 -2.97 10.30
N ASP A 12 3.78 -3.65 11.08
CA ASP A 12 5.19 -3.27 11.18
C ASP A 12 5.87 -3.35 9.82
N GLY A 13 5.52 -4.35 9.00
CA GLY A 13 6.03 -4.48 7.64
C GLY A 13 5.65 -3.30 6.76
N SER A 14 4.39 -2.85 6.84
CA SER A 14 3.96 -1.70 6.04
C SER A 14 4.56 -0.39 6.55
N LYS A 15 4.84 -0.29 7.85
CA LYS A 15 5.56 0.88 8.40
C LYS A 15 6.98 0.94 7.88
N ALA A 16 7.67 -0.20 7.81
CA ALA A 16 9.01 -0.28 7.22
C ALA A 16 8.97 0.10 5.73
N ALA A 17 7.98 -0.40 5.01
CA ALA A 17 7.79 -0.05 3.60
C ALA A 17 7.58 1.45 3.42
N LEU A 18 6.81 2.07 4.30
CA LEU A 18 6.54 3.51 4.25
C LEU A 18 7.83 4.32 4.43
N ARG A 19 8.66 3.95 5.41
CA ARG A 19 9.94 4.63 5.62
C ARG A 19 10.86 4.53 4.40
N THR A 20 10.93 3.33 3.81
CA THR A 20 11.72 3.12 2.60
C THR A 20 11.17 3.89 1.42
N ALA A 21 9.84 3.96 1.29
CA ALA A 21 9.20 4.76 0.24
C ALA A 21 9.55 6.24 0.36
N VAL A 22 9.56 6.78 1.57
CA VAL A 22 9.94 8.18 1.79
C VAL A 22 11.40 8.43 1.38
N SER A 23 12.32 7.56 1.80
CA SER A 23 13.74 7.68 1.42
C SER A 23 13.92 7.61 -0.10
N THR A 24 13.21 6.67 -0.73
CA THR A 24 13.29 6.47 -2.19
C THR A 24 12.71 7.66 -2.94
N ALA A 25 11.55 8.17 -2.49
CA ALA A 25 10.92 9.32 -3.11
C ALA A 25 11.79 10.57 -3.00
N LYS A 26 12.45 10.77 -1.88
CA LYS A 26 13.40 11.89 -1.71
C LYS A 26 14.55 11.77 -2.69
N ALA A 27 15.09 10.55 -2.86
CA ALA A 27 16.22 10.33 -3.74
C ALA A 27 15.88 10.56 -5.21
N PHE A 28 14.69 10.15 -5.65
CA PHE A 28 14.27 10.31 -7.05
C PHE A 28 13.51 11.60 -7.33
N GLY A 29 13.07 12.31 -6.30
CA GLY A 29 12.20 13.47 -6.49
C GLY A 29 10.78 13.08 -6.87
N ASP A 30 10.31 11.94 -6.40
CA ASP A 30 8.98 11.42 -6.71
C ASP A 30 7.94 11.82 -5.66
N ARG A 31 6.66 11.68 -6.00
CA ARG A 31 5.56 11.79 -5.04
C ARG A 31 5.19 10.40 -4.53
N ILE A 32 4.49 10.37 -3.40
CA ILE A 32 4.02 9.12 -2.80
C ILE A 32 2.51 9.06 -2.84
N VAL A 33 1.97 7.93 -3.29
CA VAL A 33 0.55 7.60 -3.17
C VAL A 33 0.44 6.41 -2.24
N VAL A 34 -0.26 6.60 -1.11
CA VAL A 34 -0.56 5.52 -0.17
C VAL A 34 -1.83 4.84 -0.67
N ALA A 35 -1.74 3.57 -0.96
CA ALA A 35 -2.84 2.81 -1.55
C ALA A 35 -3.46 1.85 -0.55
N PHE A 36 -4.78 1.79 -0.54
CA PHE A 36 -5.54 0.85 0.27
C PHE A 36 -6.64 0.21 -0.56
N GLY A 37 -6.73 -1.12 -0.48
CA GLY A 37 -7.81 -1.87 -1.12
C GLY A 37 -8.92 -2.17 -0.13
N ALA A 38 -10.10 -1.61 -0.37
CA ALA A 38 -11.27 -1.81 0.48
C ALA A 38 -12.22 -2.85 -0.10
N GLY A 39 -11.78 -3.61 -1.09
CA GLY A 39 -12.60 -4.64 -1.70
C GLY A 39 -12.80 -5.84 -0.78
N VAL A 40 -14.04 -6.32 -0.75
CA VAL A 40 -14.42 -7.48 0.05
C VAL A 40 -15.01 -8.54 -0.87
N TYR A 41 -15.02 -9.78 -0.39
CA TYR A 41 -15.69 -10.85 -1.13
C TYR A 41 -17.18 -10.57 -1.17
N PRO A 42 -17.84 -10.72 -2.33
CA PRO A 42 -19.25 -10.37 -2.45
C PRO A 42 -20.18 -11.29 -1.67
N ILE A 43 -19.78 -12.52 -1.38
CA ILE A 43 -20.62 -13.49 -0.70
C ILE A 43 -20.62 -13.22 0.79
N GLY A 44 -21.83 -12.95 1.34
CA GLY A 44 -21.99 -12.71 2.77
C GLY A 44 -21.61 -11.33 3.25
N GLU A 45 -21.24 -10.43 2.35
CA GLU A 45 -20.86 -9.09 2.72
C GLU A 45 -22.01 -8.12 2.48
N ASP A 46 -22.36 -7.32 3.48
CA ASP A 46 -23.39 -6.31 3.36
C ASP A 46 -22.78 -4.91 3.25
N ALA A 47 -23.65 -3.91 3.05
CA ALA A 47 -23.20 -2.54 2.89
C ALA A 47 -22.53 -1.99 4.15
N ASP A 48 -22.93 -2.45 5.33
CA ASP A 48 -22.35 -2.00 6.59
C ASP A 48 -20.93 -2.53 6.75
N HIS A 49 -20.70 -3.78 6.39
CA HIS A 49 -19.36 -4.37 6.43
C HIS A 49 -18.43 -3.64 5.48
N GLN A 50 -18.89 -3.37 4.24
CA GLN A 50 -18.09 -2.66 3.26
C GLN A 50 -17.75 -1.25 3.72
N ARG A 51 -18.71 -0.56 4.34
CA ARG A 51 -18.47 0.77 4.91
C ARG A 51 -17.41 0.71 6.01
N LEU A 52 -17.46 -0.31 6.87
CA LEU A 52 -16.48 -0.49 7.93
C LEU A 52 -15.07 -0.66 7.35
N VAL A 53 -14.92 -1.47 6.31
CA VAL A 53 -13.63 -1.68 5.66
C VAL A 53 -13.10 -0.39 5.04
N ARG A 54 -13.97 0.41 4.39
CA ARG A 54 -13.57 1.70 3.83
C ARG A 54 -13.14 2.67 4.93
N ASP A 55 -13.85 2.68 6.07
CA ASP A 55 -13.50 3.55 7.19
C ASP A 55 -12.16 3.15 7.79
N MET A 56 -11.86 1.87 7.87
CA MET A 56 -10.55 1.38 8.30
C MET A 56 -9.46 1.86 7.33
N GLY A 57 -9.72 1.77 6.03
CA GLY A 57 -8.80 2.25 5.02
C GLY A 57 -8.54 3.74 5.14
N GLN A 58 -9.59 4.52 5.42
CA GLN A 58 -9.46 5.96 5.63
C GLN A 58 -8.56 6.26 6.84
N SER A 59 -8.74 5.53 7.94
CA SER A 59 -7.90 5.68 9.14
C SER A 59 -6.44 5.33 8.86
N TRP A 60 -6.19 4.21 8.16
CA TRP A 60 -4.83 3.81 7.80
C TRP A 60 -4.19 4.85 6.86
N ALA A 61 -4.96 5.38 5.91
CA ALA A 61 -4.48 6.39 5.00
C ALA A 61 -4.05 7.66 5.76
N GLU A 62 -4.86 8.11 6.69
CA GLU A 62 -4.56 9.30 7.50
C GLU A 62 -3.31 9.08 8.35
N GLU A 63 -3.19 7.90 8.97
CA GLU A 63 -2.01 7.54 9.75
C GLU A 63 -0.74 7.56 8.88
N ALA A 64 -0.81 6.96 7.70
CA ALA A 64 0.33 6.90 6.80
C ALA A 64 0.74 8.29 6.32
N LEU A 65 -0.22 9.12 5.92
CA LEU A 65 0.08 10.49 5.48
C LEU A 65 0.71 11.32 6.60
N ALA A 66 0.21 11.17 7.82
CA ALA A 66 0.79 11.86 8.97
C ALA A 66 2.24 11.43 9.22
N ALA A 67 2.52 10.13 9.11
CA ALA A 67 3.87 9.59 9.27
C ALA A 67 4.81 10.12 8.18
N ILE A 68 4.35 10.20 6.95
CA ILE A 68 5.15 10.74 5.84
C ILE A 68 5.48 12.21 6.09
N ARG A 69 4.49 12.98 6.47
CA ARG A 69 4.68 14.42 6.74
C ARG A 69 5.61 14.67 7.94
N ALA A 70 5.55 13.78 8.93
CA ALA A 70 6.44 13.88 10.10
C ALA A 70 7.91 13.73 9.71
N GLU A 71 8.21 13.07 8.59
CA GLU A 71 9.56 12.96 8.06
C GLU A 71 9.92 14.12 7.14
N GLY A 72 9.09 15.15 7.08
CA GLY A 72 9.34 16.33 6.27
C GLY A 72 8.98 16.19 4.80
N PHE A 73 8.24 15.16 4.43
CA PHE A 73 7.84 14.91 3.04
C PHE A 73 6.37 15.28 2.85
N THR A 74 6.10 16.20 1.89
CA THR A 74 4.76 16.76 1.70
C THR A 74 4.06 16.32 0.41
N GLU A 75 4.79 15.83 -0.58
CA GLU A 75 4.23 15.39 -1.86
C GLU A 75 3.63 13.99 -1.74
N CYS A 76 2.53 13.90 -1.01
CA CYS A 76 1.88 12.62 -0.74
C CYS A 76 0.37 12.75 -0.72
N GLU A 77 -0.30 11.68 -1.14
CA GLU A 77 -1.76 11.58 -1.10
C GLU A 77 -2.15 10.12 -0.88
N ALA A 78 -3.42 9.89 -0.61
CA ALA A 78 -3.96 8.55 -0.41
C ALA A 78 -4.97 8.22 -1.51
N ALA A 79 -5.05 6.92 -1.85
CA ALA A 79 -6.03 6.40 -2.78
C ALA A 79 -6.65 5.14 -2.18
N ILE A 80 -7.98 5.13 -2.08
CA ILE A 80 -8.74 3.99 -1.57
C ILE A 80 -9.66 3.53 -2.69
N VAL A 81 -9.55 2.27 -3.07
CA VAL A 81 -10.38 1.70 -4.13
C VAL A 81 -11.05 0.42 -3.64
N ASP A 82 -12.20 0.09 -4.25
CA ASP A 82 -13.01 -1.06 -3.88
C ASP A 82 -12.50 -2.32 -4.59
N LEU A 83 -11.23 -2.66 -4.37
CA LEU A 83 -10.56 -3.83 -4.88
C LEU A 83 -9.79 -4.48 -3.73
N ARG A 84 -9.44 -5.75 -3.89
CA ARG A 84 -8.57 -6.42 -2.92
C ARG A 84 -7.20 -5.77 -2.93
N PRO A 85 -6.41 -5.91 -1.84
CA PRO A 85 -5.17 -5.15 -1.71
C PRO A 85 -4.20 -5.23 -2.88
N ALA A 86 -3.90 -6.42 -3.39
CA ALA A 86 -2.95 -6.53 -4.51
C ALA A 86 -3.50 -5.89 -5.78
N GLU A 87 -4.78 -6.14 -6.10
CA GLU A 87 -5.42 -5.54 -7.27
C GLU A 87 -5.51 -4.03 -7.15
N ALA A 88 -5.76 -3.52 -5.94
CA ALA A 88 -5.79 -2.08 -5.69
C ALA A 88 -4.43 -1.43 -5.97
N LEU A 89 -3.36 -2.04 -5.48
CA LEU A 89 -2.01 -1.54 -5.72
C LEU A 89 -1.67 -1.52 -7.20
N LEU A 90 -2.01 -2.60 -7.91
CA LEU A 90 -1.76 -2.68 -9.35
C LEU A 90 -2.56 -1.63 -10.13
N ARG A 91 -3.85 -1.49 -9.81
CA ARG A 91 -4.72 -0.52 -10.48
C ARG A 91 -4.20 0.90 -10.29
N ILE A 92 -3.93 1.27 -9.05
CA ILE A 92 -3.46 2.61 -8.72
C ILE A 92 -2.10 2.88 -9.38
N ALA A 93 -1.20 1.90 -9.34
CA ALA A 93 0.12 2.05 -9.94
C ALA A 93 0.04 2.22 -11.46
N GLU A 94 -0.83 1.46 -12.13
CA GLU A 94 -1.03 1.58 -13.57
C GLU A 94 -1.64 2.94 -13.95
N GLU A 95 -2.66 3.37 -13.22
CA GLU A 95 -3.32 4.66 -13.49
C GLU A 95 -2.38 5.85 -13.28
N ARG A 96 -1.45 5.74 -12.34
CA ARG A 96 -0.51 6.80 -12.00
C ARG A 96 0.82 6.69 -12.75
N ASP A 97 0.97 5.67 -13.58
CA ASP A 97 2.23 5.39 -14.27
C ASP A 97 3.40 5.37 -13.26
N ALA A 98 3.22 4.58 -12.21
CA ALA A 98 4.14 4.56 -11.08
C ALA A 98 5.51 4.02 -11.46
N ARG A 99 6.55 4.58 -10.85
CA ARG A 99 7.92 4.09 -10.99
C ARG A 99 8.07 2.72 -10.34
N MET A 100 7.45 2.53 -9.17
CA MET A 100 7.47 1.25 -8.46
C MET A 100 6.36 1.17 -7.43
N ILE A 101 6.11 -0.05 -6.97
CA ILE A 101 5.20 -0.34 -5.85
C ILE A 101 6.08 -0.79 -4.69
N VAL A 102 5.85 -0.24 -3.50
CA VAL A 102 6.61 -0.56 -2.29
C VAL A 102 5.67 -1.23 -1.29
N VAL A 103 6.04 -2.41 -0.83
CA VAL A 103 5.25 -3.18 0.16
C VAL A 103 6.18 -3.85 1.17
N GLY A 104 5.64 -4.20 2.33
CA GLY A 104 6.35 -5.03 3.31
C GLY A 104 6.34 -6.49 2.90
N THR A 105 7.15 -7.30 3.57
CA THR A 105 7.21 -8.75 3.29
C THR A 105 5.96 -9.47 3.75
N GLN A 106 5.31 -8.98 4.83
CA GLN A 106 4.09 -9.56 5.40
C GLN A 106 3.18 -8.45 5.88
N GLY A 107 1.87 -8.72 5.87
CA GLY A 107 0.89 -7.75 6.35
C GLY A 107 0.54 -7.92 7.81
N GLU A 108 -0.67 -7.51 8.17
CA GLU A 108 -1.18 -7.48 9.54
C GLU A 108 -1.22 -8.86 10.20
N HIS A 109 -1.41 -9.91 9.41
CA HIS A 109 -1.48 -11.28 9.91
C HIS A 109 -0.34 -12.11 9.30
N PRO A 110 0.90 -12.00 9.84
CA PRO A 110 2.02 -12.75 9.29
C PRO A 110 1.79 -14.25 9.39
N LEU A 111 2.07 -14.96 8.31
CA LEU A 111 1.96 -16.41 8.27
C LEU A 111 3.23 -17.01 8.84
N LYS A 112 3.06 -17.89 9.86
CA LYS A 112 4.20 -18.54 10.51
C LYS A 112 4.94 -19.43 9.50
N GLY A 113 6.24 -19.20 9.37
CA GLY A 113 7.07 -19.96 8.44
C GLY A 113 7.02 -19.49 7.00
N ALA A 114 6.16 -18.52 6.69
CA ALA A 114 6.10 -17.95 5.35
C ALA A 114 7.13 -16.82 5.21
N VAL A 115 7.79 -16.76 4.06
CA VAL A 115 8.75 -15.69 3.76
C VAL A 115 8.04 -14.44 3.27
N LEU A 116 7.03 -14.61 2.41
CA LEU A 116 6.26 -13.50 1.85
C LEU A 116 4.78 -13.66 2.14
N GLY A 117 4.10 -12.55 2.43
CA GLY A 117 2.66 -12.50 2.52
C GLY A 117 1.99 -12.60 1.15
N SER A 118 0.66 -12.67 1.14
CA SER A 118 -0.11 -12.85 -0.11
C SER A 118 0.01 -11.66 -1.05
N VAL A 119 0.05 -10.44 -0.54
CA VAL A 119 0.12 -9.25 -1.39
C VAL A 119 1.46 -9.17 -2.13
N PRO A 120 2.63 -9.19 -1.46
CA PRO A 120 3.89 -9.15 -2.20
C PRO A 120 4.07 -10.36 -3.11
N HIS A 121 3.60 -11.54 -2.69
CA HIS A 121 3.68 -12.74 -3.53
C HIS A 121 2.93 -12.53 -4.85
N LYS A 122 1.69 -12.05 -4.79
CA LYS A 122 0.91 -11.81 -5.99
C LYS A 122 1.51 -10.72 -6.87
N LEU A 123 1.96 -9.62 -6.26
CA LEU A 123 2.57 -8.52 -7.01
C LEU A 123 3.80 -8.99 -7.79
N LEU A 124 4.66 -9.79 -7.17
CA LEU A 124 5.86 -10.29 -7.83
C LEU A 124 5.53 -11.21 -9.00
N HIS A 125 4.37 -11.85 -8.99
CA HIS A 125 3.95 -12.74 -10.08
C HIS A 125 3.33 -11.98 -11.26
N VAL A 126 2.54 -10.93 -11.00
CA VAL A 126 1.70 -10.33 -12.03
C VAL A 126 2.04 -8.88 -12.38
N SER A 127 2.84 -8.20 -11.58
CA SER A 127 3.12 -6.79 -11.82
C SER A 127 4.12 -6.60 -12.96
N GLN A 128 3.83 -5.65 -13.85
CA GLN A 128 4.78 -5.19 -14.86
C GLN A 128 5.53 -3.95 -14.38
N ILE A 129 5.12 -3.41 -13.23
CA ILE A 129 5.80 -2.29 -12.58
C ILE A 129 6.75 -2.88 -11.53
N PRO A 130 7.97 -2.34 -11.38
CA PRO A 130 8.90 -2.83 -10.36
C PRO A 130 8.27 -2.85 -8.97
N VAL A 131 8.54 -3.90 -8.22
CA VAL A 131 8.02 -4.08 -6.86
C VAL A 131 9.21 -4.14 -5.91
N LEU A 132 9.21 -3.24 -4.93
CA LEU A 132 10.22 -3.24 -3.87
C LEU A 132 9.57 -3.84 -2.62
N VAL A 133 10.10 -4.97 -2.18
CA VAL A 133 9.61 -5.67 -0.99
C VAL A 133 10.56 -5.37 0.16
N VAL A 134 10.05 -4.75 1.20
CA VAL A 134 10.86 -4.25 2.32
C VAL A 134 10.71 -5.17 3.53
N PRO A 135 11.80 -5.74 4.03
CA PRO A 135 11.74 -6.52 5.26
C PRO A 135 11.52 -5.62 6.47
N GLY A 136 10.81 -6.15 7.47
CA GLY A 136 10.56 -5.30 8.63
C GLY A 136 9.78 -5.92 9.75
#